data_5cfef78d14d59ae20b68d1d09dd194b2
#
_entry.id   5cfef78d14d59ae20b68d1d09dd194b2
#
_cell.length_a   1.000
_cell.length_b   1.000
_cell.length_c   1.000
_cell.angle_alpha   90.00
_cell.angle_beta   90.00
_cell.angle_gamma   90.00
#
_symmetry.space_group_name_H-M   'P 1'
#
loop_
_entity.id
_entity.type
_entity.pdbx_description
1 polymer ?
#
loop_
_entity_poly.entity_id
_entity_poly.type
_entity_poly.pdbx_seq_one_letter_code
_entity_poly.pdbx_strand_id
1 'polypeptide(L)'
;ASDVYQRQAGSVPQGLLGKRIYSLDLTAMLAGAKYRGDFEERLKSVIEEAAGCQNVILFIDELHSIVGTGAAEGAIDAANILKPQLARGEICLIGATTTEEYRRFIEKDSALERRFQPIIVEQPTEAQTLEILRGMRRSYETHHCVTITDAALEEAVRLSVRYITDRNLPDKALDLVDEAAARVRSGALNAPYARRLSEVRRGLAVVKSAAEAEKLRNEEYALVKALSSGIGAAVDRQDIACAASA
;
A
#
# COMPACT_ATOMS: atom_id res chain seq x y z
N ALA A 1 -0.18 11.51 6.39
CA ALA A 1 0.90 11.50 7.41
C ALA A 1 1.03 12.87 8.10
N SER A 2 1.03 14.00 7.36
CA SER A 2 1.19 15.34 7.96
C SER A 2 0.09 15.65 8.99
N ASP A 3 -1.15 15.26 8.74
CA ASP A 3 -2.30 15.58 9.62
C ASP A 3 -2.24 14.86 10.97
N VAL A 4 -1.68 13.68 11.01
CA VAL A 4 -1.43 12.95 12.27
C VAL A 4 -0.38 13.68 13.09
N TYR A 5 0.71 14.15 12.48
CA TYR A 5 1.76 14.90 13.15
C TYR A 5 1.26 16.28 13.61
N GLN A 6 0.48 16.98 12.80
CA GLN A 6 -0.10 18.28 13.18
C GLN A 6 -1.01 18.13 14.41
N ARG A 7 -1.82 17.09 14.47
CA ARG A 7 -2.67 16.81 15.62
C ARG A 7 -1.86 16.45 16.87
N GLN A 8 -0.80 15.66 16.74
CA GLN A 8 0.11 15.33 17.84
C GLN A 8 0.89 16.56 18.35
N ALA A 9 1.25 17.46 17.43
CA ALA A 9 1.92 18.71 17.76
C ALA A 9 0.96 19.80 18.33
N GLY A 10 -0.35 19.52 18.40
CA GLY A 10 -1.35 20.49 18.87
C GLY A 10 -1.66 21.62 17.88
N SER A 11 -1.19 21.52 16.64
CA SER A 11 -1.39 22.52 15.57
C SER A 11 -2.72 22.32 14.82
N VAL A 12 -3.80 22.03 15.57
CA VAL A 12 -5.14 21.82 15.04
C VAL A 12 -6.16 22.69 15.75
N PRO A 13 -7.31 23.00 15.11
CA PRO A 13 -8.40 23.72 15.76
C PRO A 13 -8.82 23.07 17.09
N GLN A 14 -9.25 23.90 18.04
CA GLN A 14 -9.59 23.47 19.40
C GLN A 14 -10.60 22.31 19.44
N GLY A 15 -11.56 22.27 18.49
CA GLY A 15 -12.56 21.20 18.38
C GLY A 15 -12.01 19.83 17.97
N LEU A 16 -10.76 19.76 17.48
CA LEU A 16 -10.08 18.52 17.12
C LEU A 16 -9.04 18.05 18.15
N LEU A 17 -8.74 18.89 19.14
CA LEU A 17 -7.84 18.51 20.23
C LEU A 17 -8.45 17.38 21.05
N GLY A 18 -7.65 16.34 21.30
CA GLY A 18 -8.09 15.17 22.08
C GLY A 18 -9.00 14.21 21.33
N LYS A 19 -9.43 14.52 20.11
CA LYS A 19 -10.18 13.58 19.28
C LYS A 19 -9.30 12.38 18.86
N ARG A 20 -9.88 11.20 18.85
CA ARG A 20 -9.25 9.95 18.36
C ARG A 20 -9.91 9.52 17.08
N ILE A 21 -9.12 9.13 16.09
CA ILE A 21 -9.62 8.57 14.82
C ILE A 21 -9.48 7.06 14.89
N TYR A 22 -10.59 6.37 14.68
CA TYR A 22 -10.64 4.91 14.58
C TYR A 22 -11.03 4.51 13.16
N SER A 23 -10.20 3.69 12.53
CA SER A 23 -10.52 3.11 11.24
C SER A 23 -11.48 1.94 11.43
N LEU A 24 -12.60 1.97 10.73
CA LEU A 24 -13.59 0.90 10.71
C LEU A 24 -13.37 0.06 9.45
N ASP A 25 -12.87 -1.15 9.64
CA ASP A 25 -12.67 -2.12 8.57
C ASP A 25 -13.94 -2.95 8.37
N LEU A 26 -14.74 -2.55 7.38
CA LEU A 26 -16.00 -3.23 7.05
C LEU A 26 -15.77 -4.63 6.49
N THR A 27 -14.67 -4.84 5.76
CA THR A 27 -14.32 -6.14 5.18
C THR A 27 -13.99 -7.15 6.27
N ALA A 28 -13.20 -6.76 7.26
CA ALA A 28 -12.90 -7.60 8.42
C ALA A 28 -14.16 -7.91 9.25
N MET A 29 -15.08 -6.95 9.38
CA MET A 29 -16.35 -7.16 10.07
C MET A 29 -17.24 -8.15 9.35
N LEU A 30 -17.28 -8.11 8.01
CA LEU A 30 -18.01 -9.05 7.16
C LEU A 30 -17.42 -10.46 7.24
N ALA A 31 -16.11 -10.59 7.13
CA ALA A 31 -15.41 -11.88 7.17
C ALA A 31 -15.64 -12.64 8.50
N GLY A 32 -15.90 -11.93 9.59
CA GLY A 32 -16.20 -12.50 10.90
C GLY A 32 -17.68 -12.79 11.17
N ALA A 33 -18.57 -12.47 10.24
CA ALA A 33 -20.01 -12.68 10.39
C ALA A 33 -20.46 -13.91 9.60
N LYS A 34 -21.19 -14.83 10.24
CA LYS A 34 -21.78 -16.01 9.55
C LYS A 34 -23.06 -15.66 8.81
N TYR A 35 -23.81 -14.69 9.30
CA TYR A 35 -25.08 -14.24 8.76
C TYR A 35 -25.10 -12.72 8.66
N ARG A 36 -25.93 -12.20 7.77
CA ARG A 36 -26.13 -10.76 7.56
C ARG A 36 -26.47 -10.03 8.86
N GLY A 37 -27.33 -10.60 9.69
CA GLY A 37 -27.73 -10.02 10.98
C GLY A 37 -26.57 -9.82 11.95
N ASP A 38 -25.60 -10.73 11.95
CA ASP A 38 -24.40 -10.64 12.82
C ASP A 38 -23.55 -9.40 12.45
N PHE A 39 -23.43 -9.10 11.16
CA PHE A 39 -22.72 -7.89 10.70
C PHE A 39 -23.47 -6.61 11.09
N GLU A 40 -24.79 -6.57 10.83
CA GLU A 40 -25.64 -5.42 11.15
C GLU A 40 -25.61 -5.12 12.66
N GLU A 41 -25.69 -6.15 13.50
CA GLU A 41 -25.61 -6.00 14.96
C GLU A 41 -24.25 -5.49 15.43
N ARG A 42 -23.15 -6.03 14.88
CA ARG A 42 -21.80 -5.55 15.18
C ARG A 42 -21.58 -4.10 14.76
N LEU A 43 -22.00 -3.76 13.54
CA LEU A 43 -21.86 -2.39 13.04
C LEU A 43 -22.67 -1.42 13.91
N LYS A 44 -23.90 -1.78 14.27
CA LYS A 44 -24.75 -1.01 15.15
C LYS A 44 -24.12 -0.80 16.52
N SER A 45 -23.56 -1.84 17.12
CA SER A 45 -22.89 -1.77 18.41
C SER A 45 -21.70 -0.80 18.39
N VAL A 46 -20.84 -0.86 17.35
CA VAL A 46 -19.69 0.04 17.19
C VAL A 46 -20.13 1.50 17.01
N ILE A 47 -21.20 1.71 16.25
CA ILE A 47 -21.75 3.05 16.03
C ILE A 47 -22.36 3.64 17.31
N GLU A 48 -23.11 2.84 18.08
CA GLU A 48 -23.68 3.24 19.36
C GLU A 48 -22.59 3.55 20.40
N GLU A 49 -21.52 2.77 20.43
CA GLU A 49 -20.35 3.04 21.28
C GLU A 49 -19.66 4.34 20.87
N ALA A 50 -19.45 4.57 19.57
CA ALA A 50 -18.88 5.81 19.07
C ALA A 50 -19.75 7.03 19.36
N ALA A 51 -21.08 6.90 19.26
CA ALA A 51 -22.03 7.95 19.59
C ALA A 51 -22.01 8.33 21.08
N GLY A 52 -21.72 7.35 21.95
CA GLY A 52 -21.53 7.60 23.38
C GLY A 52 -20.22 8.33 23.72
N CYS A 53 -19.29 8.42 22.78
CA CYS A 53 -17.95 8.98 22.97
C CYS A 53 -17.78 10.28 22.18
N GLN A 54 -17.81 11.44 22.85
CA GLN A 54 -17.64 12.76 22.20
C GLN A 54 -16.28 12.99 21.54
N ASN A 55 -15.28 12.19 21.85
CA ASN A 55 -13.90 12.33 21.36
C ASN A 55 -13.53 11.35 20.24
N VAL A 56 -14.48 10.62 19.68
CA VAL A 56 -14.28 9.65 18.63
C VAL A 56 -14.64 10.25 17.26
N ILE A 57 -13.79 9.98 16.28
CA ILE A 57 -14.05 10.19 14.85
C ILE A 57 -13.88 8.83 14.19
N LEU A 58 -14.89 8.34 13.50
CA LEU A 58 -14.78 7.12 12.72
C LEU A 58 -14.21 7.45 11.33
N PHE A 59 -13.29 6.63 10.85
CA PHE A 59 -12.80 6.69 9.48
C PHE A 59 -13.23 5.41 8.76
N ILE A 60 -13.84 5.57 7.60
CA ILE A 60 -14.26 4.46 6.74
C ILE A 60 -13.61 4.65 5.38
N ASP A 61 -12.76 3.72 5.02
CA ASP A 61 -12.23 3.63 3.66
C ASP A 61 -13.26 2.98 2.74
N GLU A 62 -13.23 3.32 1.46
CA GLU A 62 -14.20 2.86 0.47
C GLU A 62 -15.67 3.06 0.93
N LEU A 63 -15.99 4.27 1.41
CA LEU A 63 -17.32 4.62 1.94
C LEU A 63 -18.48 4.19 1.02
N HIS A 64 -18.24 4.17 -0.28
CA HIS A 64 -19.22 3.72 -1.27
C HIS A 64 -19.65 2.26 -1.07
N SER A 65 -18.83 1.42 -0.46
CA SER A 65 -19.15 0.02 -0.16
C SER A 65 -20.35 -0.14 0.78
N ILE A 66 -20.61 0.89 1.60
CA ILE A 66 -21.75 0.93 2.53
C ILE A 66 -23.07 1.15 1.80
N VAL A 67 -23.04 1.94 0.71
CA VAL A 67 -24.27 2.45 0.05
C VAL A 67 -24.66 1.62 -1.17
N GLY A 68 -23.75 0.86 -1.73
CA GLY A 68 -23.78 0.63 -3.16
C GLY A 68 -24.22 -0.71 -3.69
N THR A 69 -24.61 -1.68 -2.89
CA THR A 69 -24.87 -3.01 -3.46
C THR A 69 -26.35 -3.46 -3.44
N GLY A 70 -27.27 -2.52 -3.30
CA GLY A 70 -28.70 -2.78 -3.24
C GLY A 70 -29.36 -3.43 -4.47
N ALA A 71 -28.60 -3.86 -5.48
CA ALA A 71 -29.12 -4.53 -6.68
C ALA A 71 -28.89 -6.05 -6.69
N ALA A 72 -28.10 -6.61 -5.78
CA ALA A 72 -27.94 -8.05 -5.64
C ALA A 72 -28.72 -8.54 -4.41
N GLU A 73 -29.52 -9.58 -4.57
CA GLU A 73 -30.15 -10.28 -3.45
C GLU A 73 -29.08 -10.69 -2.43
N GLY A 74 -29.07 -10.04 -1.26
CA GLY A 74 -28.08 -10.26 -0.21
C GLY A 74 -27.13 -9.10 0.07
N ALA A 75 -27.18 -8.00 -0.67
CA ALA A 75 -26.36 -6.82 -0.40
C ALA A 75 -26.71 -6.17 0.95
N ILE A 76 -25.69 -5.90 1.74
CA ILE A 76 -25.82 -5.32 3.08
C ILE A 76 -25.96 -3.80 2.90
N ASP A 77 -27.12 -3.27 3.29
CA ASP A 77 -27.34 -1.84 3.31
C ASP A 77 -26.93 -1.26 4.69
N ALA A 78 -25.63 -1.17 4.91
CA ALA A 78 -25.07 -0.56 6.11
C ALA A 78 -25.40 0.95 6.22
N ALA A 79 -25.78 1.57 5.10
CA ALA A 79 -26.18 2.97 5.07
C ALA A 79 -27.40 3.23 5.95
N ASN A 80 -28.34 2.30 6.00
CA ASN A 80 -29.54 2.46 6.84
C ASN A 80 -29.25 2.47 8.34
N ILE A 81 -28.12 1.91 8.76
CA ILE A 81 -27.67 1.93 10.15
C ILE A 81 -26.99 3.27 10.46
N LEU A 82 -26.20 3.81 9.51
CA LEU A 82 -25.46 5.06 9.68
C LEU A 82 -26.34 6.31 9.54
N LYS A 83 -27.29 6.31 8.61
CA LYS A 83 -28.14 7.48 8.29
C LYS A 83 -28.83 8.10 9.52
N PRO A 84 -29.46 7.36 10.44
CA PRO A 84 -30.08 7.94 11.62
C PRO A 84 -29.10 8.65 12.56
N GLN A 85 -27.92 8.06 12.78
CA GLN A 85 -26.90 8.59 13.67
C GLN A 85 -26.23 9.87 13.10
N LEU A 86 -25.95 9.83 11.79
CA LEU A 86 -25.47 11.00 11.04
C LEU A 86 -26.53 12.12 11.02
N ALA A 87 -27.82 11.75 10.89
CA ALA A 87 -28.92 12.72 10.88
C ALA A 87 -29.04 13.48 12.22
N ARG A 88 -28.80 12.79 13.33
CA ARG A 88 -28.83 13.39 14.68
C ARG A 88 -27.53 14.09 15.06
N GLY A 89 -26.45 13.93 14.27
CA GLY A 89 -25.14 14.48 14.58
C GLY A 89 -24.46 13.80 15.78
N GLU A 90 -24.86 12.58 16.09
CA GLU A 90 -24.34 11.82 17.23
C GLU A 90 -22.96 11.23 16.97
N ILE A 91 -22.58 11.07 15.71
CA ILE A 91 -21.27 10.57 15.29
C ILE A 91 -20.55 11.54 14.35
N CYS A 92 -19.23 11.60 14.49
CA CYS A 92 -18.34 12.23 13.51
C CYS A 92 -17.74 11.13 12.62
N LEU A 93 -17.88 11.27 11.30
CA LEU A 93 -17.41 10.29 10.34
C LEU A 93 -16.60 10.95 9.23
N ILE A 94 -15.47 10.37 8.88
CA ILE A 94 -14.67 10.68 7.71
C ILE A 94 -14.75 9.48 6.78
N GLY A 95 -15.25 9.68 5.56
CA GLY A 95 -15.28 8.66 4.54
C GLY A 95 -14.32 8.97 3.42
N ALA A 96 -13.54 7.97 2.97
CA ALA A 96 -12.75 8.07 1.78
C ALA A 96 -13.42 7.30 0.63
N THR A 97 -13.41 7.86 -0.56
CA THR A 97 -13.93 7.22 -1.77
C THR A 97 -13.37 7.91 -3.00
N THR A 98 -13.54 7.32 -4.18
CA THR A 98 -13.18 7.99 -5.44
C THR A 98 -14.26 9.01 -5.83
N THR A 99 -13.87 10.01 -6.64
CA THR A 99 -14.83 11.03 -7.14
C THR A 99 -15.93 10.41 -7.99
N GLU A 100 -15.65 9.33 -8.72
CA GLU A 100 -16.62 8.61 -9.55
C GLU A 100 -17.64 7.88 -8.68
N GLU A 101 -17.16 7.15 -7.65
CA GLU A 101 -18.02 6.42 -6.73
C GLU A 101 -18.83 7.35 -5.84
N TYR A 102 -18.26 8.50 -5.42
CA TYR A 102 -19.00 9.53 -4.71
C TYR A 102 -20.23 9.97 -5.52
N ARG A 103 -20.04 10.35 -6.80
CA ARG A 103 -21.13 10.74 -7.69
C ARG A 103 -22.15 9.64 -7.94
N ARG A 104 -21.68 8.40 -8.01
CA ARG A 104 -22.52 7.25 -8.31
C ARG A 104 -23.38 6.81 -7.12
N PHE A 105 -22.85 6.87 -5.92
CA PHE A 105 -23.45 6.26 -4.73
C PHE A 105 -23.84 7.26 -3.65
N ILE A 106 -23.01 8.24 -3.33
CA ILE A 106 -23.24 9.16 -2.22
C ILE A 106 -24.13 10.34 -2.66
N GLU A 107 -23.78 11.00 -3.76
CA GLU A 107 -24.50 12.16 -4.27
C GLU A 107 -25.95 11.84 -4.66
N LYS A 108 -26.23 10.62 -5.07
CA LYS A 108 -27.60 10.17 -5.41
C LYS A 108 -28.46 9.86 -4.18
N ASP A 109 -27.86 9.65 -3.03
CA ASP A 109 -28.57 9.43 -1.78
C ASP A 109 -28.73 10.76 -1.03
N SER A 110 -29.89 11.37 -1.14
CA SER A 110 -30.16 12.71 -0.56
C SER A 110 -30.00 12.78 0.96
N ALA A 111 -30.07 11.64 1.66
CA ALA A 111 -29.87 11.58 3.11
C ALA A 111 -28.37 11.63 3.46
N LEU A 112 -27.50 11.04 2.64
CA LEU A 112 -26.06 11.06 2.82
C LEU A 112 -25.46 12.36 2.27
N GLU A 113 -25.88 12.79 1.08
CA GLU A 113 -25.40 14.03 0.45
C GLU A 113 -25.50 15.24 1.40
N ARG A 114 -26.61 15.38 2.11
CA ARG A 114 -26.81 16.49 3.07
C ARG A 114 -26.01 16.37 4.36
N ARG A 115 -25.35 15.25 4.59
CA ARG A 115 -24.59 14.97 5.83
C ARG A 115 -23.10 14.92 5.62
N PHE A 116 -22.66 14.67 4.39
CA PHE A 116 -21.26 14.68 4.04
C PHE A 116 -20.90 15.96 3.28
N GLN A 117 -19.84 16.60 3.73
CA GLN A 117 -19.22 17.68 2.96
C GLN A 117 -18.08 17.08 2.15
N PRO A 118 -18.12 17.12 0.82
CA PRO A 118 -17.04 16.59 -0.01
C PRO A 118 -15.81 17.46 0.10
N ILE A 119 -14.66 16.82 0.30
CA ILE A 119 -13.32 17.41 0.25
C ILE A 119 -12.57 16.72 -0.86
N ILE A 120 -12.32 17.44 -1.96
CA ILE A 120 -11.58 16.89 -3.09
C ILE A 120 -10.10 16.95 -2.77
N VAL A 121 -9.46 15.79 -2.80
CA VAL A 121 -8.01 15.65 -2.69
C VAL A 121 -7.46 15.51 -4.10
N GLU A 122 -6.83 16.57 -4.60
CA GLU A 122 -6.20 16.57 -5.92
C GLU A 122 -4.87 15.80 -5.87
N GLN A 123 -4.47 15.26 -7.03
CA GLN A 123 -3.15 14.66 -7.14
C GLN A 123 -2.06 15.72 -6.92
N PRO A 124 -0.95 15.37 -6.27
CA PRO A 124 0.15 16.31 -6.07
C PRO A 124 0.82 16.65 -7.40
N THR A 125 1.39 17.84 -7.47
CA THR A 125 2.26 18.24 -8.57
C THR A 125 3.55 17.41 -8.61
N GLU A 126 4.28 17.44 -9.72
CA GLU A 126 5.57 16.76 -9.84
C GLU A 126 6.56 17.19 -8.74
N ALA A 127 6.61 18.48 -8.42
CA ALA A 127 7.47 19.02 -7.35
C ALA A 127 7.06 18.49 -5.96
N GLN A 128 5.76 18.47 -5.65
CA GLN A 128 5.25 17.91 -4.41
C GLN A 128 5.47 16.40 -4.34
N THR A 129 5.32 15.69 -5.45
CA THR A 129 5.60 14.26 -5.54
C THR A 129 7.06 13.97 -5.24
N LEU A 130 7.99 14.78 -5.77
CA LEU A 130 9.42 14.62 -5.47
C LEU A 130 9.71 14.78 -3.98
N GLU A 131 9.08 15.75 -3.31
CA GLU A 131 9.21 15.91 -1.85
C GLU A 131 8.65 14.70 -1.08
N ILE A 132 7.52 14.14 -1.53
CA ILE A 132 6.94 12.92 -0.94
C ILE A 132 7.93 11.75 -1.10
N LEU A 133 8.48 11.55 -2.30
CA LEU A 133 9.47 10.51 -2.57
C LEU A 133 10.74 10.67 -1.71
N ARG A 134 11.24 11.91 -1.55
CA ARG A 134 12.36 12.20 -0.66
C ARG A 134 12.06 11.82 0.79
N GLY A 135 10.86 12.10 1.26
CA GLY A 135 10.42 11.72 2.60
C GLY A 135 10.35 10.21 2.83
N MET A 136 9.99 9.45 1.77
CA MET A 136 9.86 8.00 1.84
C MET A 136 11.14 7.24 1.47
N ARG A 137 12.16 7.92 0.91
CA ARG A 137 13.43 7.34 0.43
C ARG A 137 14.02 6.33 1.42
N ARG A 138 14.19 6.75 2.67
CA ARG A 138 14.83 5.94 3.70
C ARG A 138 14.12 4.60 3.93
N SER A 139 12.79 4.59 3.85
CA SER A 139 12.00 3.37 3.99
C SER A 139 12.28 2.39 2.85
N TYR A 140 12.29 2.88 1.60
CA TYR A 140 12.61 2.06 0.43
C TYR A 140 14.06 1.58 0.41
N GLU A 141 15.02 2.44 0.76
CA GLU A 141 16.44 2.08 0.87
C GLU A 141 16.65 0.96 1.88
N THR A 142 15.99 1.06 3.05
CA THR A 142 16.06 0.03 4.09
C THR A 142 15.42 -1.27 3.63
N HIS A 143 14.23 -1.19 3.01
CA HIS A 143 13.49 -2.38 2.56
C HIS A 143 14.24 -3.15 1.46
N HIS A 144 14.76 -2.43 0.47
CA HIS A 144 15.44 -3.04 -0.68
C HIS A 144 16.95 -3.18 -0.49
N CYS A 145 17.53 -2.64 0.57
CA CYS A 145 18.98 -2.63 0.81
C CYS A 145 19.77 -2.02 -0.36
N VAL A 146 19.27 -0.91 -0.91
CA VAL A 146 19.88 -0.16 -2.02
C VAL A 146 19.97 1.32 -1.67
N THR A 147 20.84 2.07 -2.35
CA THR A 147 20.89 3.53 -2.24
C THR A 147 20.11 4.15 -3.39
N ILE A 148 19.22 5.10 -3.07
CA ILE A 148 18.39 5.81 -4.05
C ILE A 148 18.87 7.26 -4.14
N THR A 149 19.36 7.67 -5.31
CA THR A 149 19.86 9.04 -5.54
C THR A 149 18.70 10.00 -5.82
N ASP A 150 18.92 11.32 -5.61
CA ASP A 150 17.96 12.35 -5.98
C ASP A 150 17.63 12.31 -7.48
N ALA A 151 18.64 12.12 -8.33
CA ALA A 151 18.43 11.97 -9.77
C ALA A 151 17.52 10.78 -10.13
N ALA A 152 17.59 9.67 -9.38
CA ALA A 152 16.70 8.53 -9.60
C ALA A 152 15.24 8.88 -9.23
N LEU A 153 15.02 9.64 -8.16
CA LEU A 153 13.70 10.10 -7.77
C LEU A 153 13.11 11.08 -8.79
N GLU A 154 13.91 12.03 -9.26
CA GLU A 154 13.51 13.00 -10.31
C GLU A 154 13.12 12.28 -11.61
N GLU A 155 13.93 11.30 -12.04
CA GLU A 155 13.63 10.48 -13.22
C GLU A 155 12.38 9.62 -13.01
N ALA A 156 12.17 9.05 -11.83
CA ALA A 156 10.96 8.27 -11.55
C ALA A 156 9.69 9.13 -11.68
N VAL A 157 9.69 10.34 -11.15
CA VAL A 157 8.57 11.30 -11.33
C VAL A 157 8.38 11.62 -12.80
N ARG A 158 9.44 12.04 -13.51
CA ARG A 158 9.39 12.43 -14.91
C ARG A 158 8.91 11.31 -15.83
N LEU A 159 9.43 10.09 -15.65
CA LEU A 159 9.06 8.95 -16.47
C LEU A 159 7.65 8.45 -16.16
N SER A 160 7.23 8.47 -14.89
CA SER A 160 5.87 8.09 -14.51
C SER A 160 4.81 9.01 -15.13
N VAL A 161 5.07 10.32 -15.16
CA VAL A 161 4.16 11.29 -15.80
C VAL A 161 4.10 11.07 -17.30
N ARG A 162 5.24 10.77 -17.92
CA ARG A 162 5.32 10.63 -19.39
C ARG A 162 4.71 9.32 -19.91
N TYR A 163 4.88 8.22 -19.20
CA TYR A 163 4.57 6.87 -19.72
C TYR A 163 3.43 6.14 -19.00
N ILE A 164 3.10 6.53 -17.76
CA ILE A 164 2.03 5.91 -16.99
C ILE A 164 0.86 6.88 -16.91
N THR A 165 -0.15 6.65 -17.75
CA THR A 165 -1.30 7.55 -17.92
C THR A 165 -2.55 7.10 -17.16
N ASP A 166 -2.61 5.85 -16.77
CA ASP A 166 -3.75 5.19 -16.11
C ASP A 166 -3.74 5.30 -14.58
N ARG A 167 -2.69 5.90 -14.01
CA ARG A 167 -2.53 6.10 -12.57
C ARG A 167 -2.16 7.53 -12.22
N ASN A 168 -2.46 7.93 -10.99
CA ASN A 168 -2.18 9.26 -10.47
C ASN A 168 -0.85 9.32 -9.70
N LEU A 169 -0.29 10.53 -9.59
CA LEU A 169 0.75 10.83 -8.63
C LEU A 169 0.17 10.84 -7.21
N PRO A 170 0.92 10.43 -6.17
CA PRO A 170 2.32 10.01 -6.20
C PRO A 170 2.52 8.54 -6.54
N ASP A 171 1.47 7.70 -6.54
CA ASP A 171 1.54 6.24 -6.55
C ASP A 171 2.34 5.70 -7.74
N LYS A 172 2.06 6.18 -8.97
CA LYS A 172 2.79 5.73 -10.15
C LYS A 172 4.30 5.99 -10.10
N ALA A 173 4.74 7.02 -9.39
CA ALA A 173 6.16 7.30 -9.22
C ALA A 173 6.76 6.45 -8.10
N LEU A 174 5.99 6.18 -7.03
CA LEU A 174 6.36 5.26 -5.96
C LEU A 174 6.54 3.83 -6.48
N ASP A 175 5.59 3.33 -7.28
CA ASP A 175 5.67 2.01 -7.91
C ASP A 175 6.92 1.87 -8.78
N LEU A 176 7.28 2.93 -9.52
CA LEU A 176 8.47 2.93 -10.36
C LEU A 176 9.77 2.84 -9.53
N VAL A 177 9.82 3.56 -8.41
CA VAL A 177 10.95 3.50 -7.47
C VAL A 177 11.05 2.13 -6.84
N ASP A 178 9.93 1.56 -6.39
CA ASP A 178 9.86 0.24 -5.77
C ASP A 178 10.36 -0.86 -6.72
N GLU A 179 9.82 -0.89 -7.94
CA GLU A 179 10.21 -1.87 -8.96
C GLU A 179 11.67 -1.72 -9.37
N ALA A 180 12.16 -0.47 -9.55
CA ALA A 180 13.56 -0.23 -9.90
C ALA A 180 14.51 -0.69 -8.78
N ALA A 181 14.18 -0.39 -7.52
CA ALA A 181 14.94 -0.81 -6.36
C ALA A 181 14.97 -2.34 -6.22
N ALA A 182 13.83 -3.02 -6.41
CA ALA A 182 13.72 -4.47 -6.41
C ALA A 182 14.59 -5.11 -7.52
N ARG A 183 14.60 -4.52 -8.72
CA ARG A 183 15.45 -4.98 -9.83
C ARG A 183 16.95 -4.82 -9.54
N VAL A 184 17.35 -3.69 -8.97
CA VAL A 184 18.75 -3.44 -8.60
C VAL A 184 19.19 -4.44 -7.54
N ARG A 185 18.38 -4.66 -6.51
CA ARG A 185 18.63 -5.67 -5.48
C ARG A 185 18.76 -7.07 -6.08
N SER A 186 17.81 -7.49 -6.90
CA SER A 186 17.83 -8.81 -7.58
C SER A 186 19.06 -8.96 -8.48
N GLY A 187 19.41 -7.92 -9.23
CA GLY A 187 20.61 -7.91 -10.07
C GLY A 187 21.90 -8.01 -9.25
N ALA A 188 21.98 -7.30 -8.13
CA ALA A 188 23.14 -7.35 -7.22
C ALA A 188 23.29 -8.74 -6.58
N LEU A 189 22.17 -9.35 -6.13
CA LEU A 189 22.18 -10.70 -5.56
C LEU A 189 22.56 -11.78 -6.58
N ASN A 190 22.12 -11.63 -7.83
CA ASN A 190 22.40 -12.59 -8.89
C ASN A 190 23.78 -12.40 -9.55
N ALA A 191 24.38 -11.22 -9.43
CA ALA A 191 25.67 -10.93 -10.06
C ALA A 191 26.82 -11.90 -9.69
N PRO A 192 26.99 -12.34 -8.43
CA PRO A 192 28.00 -13.33 -8.07
C PRO A 192 27.78 -14.67 -8.77
N TYR A 193 26.53 -15.15 -8.83
CA TYR A 193 26.14 -16.39 -9.50
C TYR A 193 26.37 -16.30 -11.02
N ALA A 194 26.02 -15.18 -11.64
CA ALA A 194 26.23 -14.94 -13.06
C ALA A 194 27.73 -14.89 -13.42
N ARG A 195 28.56 -14.25 -12.57
CA ARG A 195 30.02 -14.25 -12.73
C ARG A 195 30.57 -15.67 -12.62
N ARG A 196 30.20 -16.39 -11.57
CA ARG A 196 30.65 -17.76 -11.35
C ARG A 196 30.24 -18.70 -12.47
N LEU A 197 29.01 -18.56 -12.97
CA LEU A 197 28.51 -19.30 -14.13
C LEU A 197 29.38 -19.07 -15.38
N SER A 198 29.78 -17.81 -15.62
CA SER A 198 30.65 -17.46 -16.75
C SER A 198 32.06 -18.06 -16.60
N GLU A 199 32.59 -18.14 -15.38
CA GLU A 199 33.87 -18.79 -15.07
C GLU A 199 33.80 -20.31 -15.30
N VAL A 200 32.74 -20.97 -14.78
CA VAL A 200 32.49 -22.37 -14.92
C VAL A 200 32.37 -22.77 -16.41
N ARG A 201 31.62 -22.00 -17.20
CA ARG A 201 31.47 -22.19 -18.65
C ARG A 201 32.79 -22.05 -19.39
N ARG A 202 33.61 -21.04 -19.01
CA ARG A 202 34.97 -20.92 -19.59
C ARG A 202 35.87 -22.09 -19.19
N GLY A 203 35.78 -22.55 -17.94
CA GLY A 203 36.49 -23.74 -17.47
C GLY A 203 36.12 -25.00 -18.25
N LEU A 204 34.82 -25.21 -18.50
CA LEU A 204 34.31 -26.34 -19.29
C LEU A 204 34.85 -26.36 -20.74
N ALA A 205 35.08 -25.20 -21.33
CA ALA A 205 35.60 -25.06 -22.68
C ALA A 205 37.09 -25.48 -22.81
N VAL A 206 37.82 -25.50 -21.68
CA VAL A 206 39.28 -25.74 -21.68
C VAL A 206 39.66 -27.07 -21.03
N VAL A 207 38.78 -27.64 -20.19
CA VAL A 207 39.06 -28.85 -19.41
C VAL A 207 39.17 -30.08 -20.28
N LYS A 208 40.23 -30.88 -20.07
CA LYS A 208 40.49 -32.13 -20.81
C LYS A 208 40.20 -33.39 -20.00
N SER A 209 40.00 -33.26 -18.68
CA SER A 209 39.70 -34.40 -17.82
C SER A 209 38.20 -34.61 -17.68
N ALA A 210 37.75 -35.87 -17.88
CA ALA A 210 36.32 -36.23 -17.78
C ALA A 210 35.74 -36.00 -16.35
N ALA A 211 36.51 -36.32 -15.32
CA ALA A 211 36.09 -36.15 -13.94
C ALA A 211 35.94 -34.67 -13.54
N GLU A 212 36.84 -33.81 -14.05
CA GLU A 212 36.80 -32.37 -13.81
C GLU A 212 35.68 -31.67 -14.60
N ALA A 213 35.41 -32.17 -15.83
CA ALA A 213 34.28 -31.72 -16.63
C ALA A 213 32.94 -32.05 -15.98
N GLU A 214 32.81 -33.24 -15.38
CA GLU A 214 31.59 -33.65 -14.67
C GLU A 214 31.34 -32.75 -13.43
N LYS A 215 32.36 -32.47 -12.67
CA LYS A 215 32.28 -31.56 -11.52
C LYS A 215 31.81 -30.16 -11.94
N LEU A 216 32.38 -29.59 -12.99
CA LEU A 216 31.99 -28.28 -13.52
C LEU A 216 30.57 -28.26 -14.08
N ARG A 217 30.09 -29.33 -14.72
CA ARG A 217 28.71 -29.45 -15.20
C ARG A 217 27.70 -29.50 -14.05
N ASN A 218 28.03 -30.19 -12.96
CA ASN A 218 27.17 -30.22 -11.78
C ASN A 218 27.10 -28.83 -11.12
N GLU A 219 28.21 -28.10 -11.09
CA GLU A 219 28.27 -26.71 -10.60
C GLU A 219 27.47 -25.78 -11.53
N GLU A 220 27.60 -25.91 -12.85
CA GLU A 220 26.81 -25.16 -13.84
C GLU A 220 25.30 -25.36 -13.60
N TYR A 221 24.87 -26.62 -13.46
CA TYR A 221 23.47 -26.95 -13.23
C TYR A 221 22.95 -26.31 -11.93
N ALA A 222 23.71 -26.35 -10.85
CA ALA A 222 23.35 -25.73 -9.59
C ALA A 222 23.20 -24.20 -9.70
N LEU A 223 24.13 -23.54 -10.39
CA LEU A 223 24.10 -22.10 -10.63
C LEU A 223 22.93 -21.66 -11.53
N VAL A 224 22.66 -22.41 -12.60
CA VAL A 224 21.51 -22.15 -13.48
C VAL A 224 20.20 -22.31 -12.72
N LYS A 225 20.08 -23.34 -11.90
CA LYS A 225 18.92 -23.56 -11.04
C LYS A 225 18.73 -22.42 -10.05
N ALA A 226 19.78 -21.94 -9.42
CA ALA A 226 19.73 -20.81 -8.50
C ALA A 226 19.28 -19.52 -9.19
N LEU A 227 19.79 -19.23 -10.38
CA LEU A 227 19.39 -18.04 -11.16
C LEU A 227 17.96 -18.11 -11.68
N SER A 228 17.48 -19.29 -12.09
CA SER A 228 16.13 -19.47 -12.64
C SER A 228 15.03 -19.49 -11.59
N SER A 229 15.35 -19.88 -10.35
CA SER A 229 14.36 -19.95 -9.26
C SER A 229 14.05 -18.59 -8.63
N GLY A 230 14.72 -17.51 -9.01
CA GLY A 230 14.61 -16.21 -8.35
C GLY A 230 15.13 -16.23 -6.89
N ILE A 231 15.45 -17.42 -6.40
CA ILE A 231 16.11 -17.66 -5.13
C ILE A 231 17.63 -17.61 -5.37
N GLY A 232 18.09 -16.52 -5.95
CA GLY A 232 19.48 -16.14 -5.91
C GLY A 232 19.92 -15.72 -4.51
N ALA A 233 19.05 -15.83 -3.59
CA ALA A 233 19.25 -15.71 -2.18
C ALA A 233 19.14 -17.09 -1.53
N ALA A 234 20.10 -17.92 -1.69
CA ALA A 234 20.62 -18.58 -0.53
C ALA A 234 21.20 -17.42 0.29
N VAL A 235 20.35 -16.88 1.11
CA VAL A 235 20.54 -15.95 2.22
C VAL A 235 22.03 -15.78 2.53
N ASP A 236 22.68 -14.84 1.88
CA ASP A 236 24.02 -14.45 2.30
C ASP A 236 23.84 -13.82 3.69
N ARG A 237 24.72 -14.15 4.64
CA ARG A 237 24.67 -13.64 6.02
C ARG A 237 24.58 -12.11 6.09
N GLN A 238 24.95 -11.40 5.02
CA GLN A 238 24.78 -9.96 4.87
C GLN A 238 23.31 -9.52 4.72
N ASP A 239 22.45 -10.32 4.07
CA ASP A 239 21.02 -10.03 3.95
C ASP A 239 20.28 -10.18 5.28
N ILE A 240 20.72 -11.14 6.12
CA ILE A 240 20.19 -11.30 7.49
C ILE A 240 20.62 -10.11 8.37
N ALA A 241 21.85 -9.62 8.22
CA ALA A 241 22.34 -8.46 8.97
C ALA A 241 21.59 -7.17 8.57
N CYS A 242 21.25 -7.00 7.29
CA CYS A 242 20.45 -5.88 6.80
C CYS A 242 18.99 -5.94 7.32
N ALA A 243 18.39 -7.13 7.34
CA ALA A 243 17.05 -7.35 7.88
C ALA A 243 16.98 -7.26 9.42
N ALA A 244 18.07 -7.54 10.12
CA ALA A 244 18.15 -7.44 11.58
C ALA A 244 18.47 -6.03 12.09
N SER A 245 18.90 -5.12 11.21
CA SER A 245 19.18 -3.71 11.53
C SER A 245 18.03 -2.75 11.17
N ALA A 246 16.93 -3.26 10.62
CA ALA A 246 15.71 -2.54 10.27
C ALA A 246 14.63 -2.76 11.33
#